data_457df32e5bcb335c35e2f07004ce5866
#
_entry.id   457df32e5bcb335c35e2f07004ce5866
#
_cell.length_a   1.000
_cell.length_b   1.000
_cell.length_c   1.000
_cell.angle_alpha   90.00
_cell.angle_beta   90.00
_cell.angle_gamma   90.00
#
_symmetry.space_group_name_H-M   'P 1'
#
loop_
_entity.id
_entity.type
_entity.pdbx_description
1 polymer ?
#
loop_
_entity_poly.entity_id
_entity_poly.type
_entity_poly.pdbx_seq_one_letter_code
_entity_poly.pdbx_strand_id
1 'polypeptide(L)'
;MTVSCRGARAVNYSERGRCTVRKSTLISVSILLSAAVLTAGVAISAQDKYTVKVTNGLAFSEFRGYERWPVIAISENGGQIAVILGNPAMIDAYNEGVPGNGRPFPDGAKMAKIHWNPKKQETYPGQPTVPGTQHDVDFMVKDSKRFADSGGWGWGAFEYDPVSDTFSPATEAANPPQGHDAKCGFACHTIVKNRDYVFTEYGKR
;
A
#
# COMPACT_ATOMS: atom_id res chain seq x y z
N MET A 1 -13.69 -16.41 -53.90
CA MET A 1 -13.23 -15.37 -54.84
C MET A 1 -12.70 -16.11 -56.05
N THR A 2 -13.38 -15.92 -57.16
CA THR A 2 -13.34 -16.64 -58.40
C THR A 2 -12.07 -16.34 -59.17
N VAL A 3 -11.33 -17.37 -59.56
CA VAL A 3 -10.24 -17.26 -60.53
C VAL A 3 -10.83 -17.65 -61.89
N SER A 4 -10.91 -16.71 -62.79
CA SER A 4 -11.28 -16.94 -64.19
C SER A 4 -10.01 -17.08 -65.01
N CYS A 5 -9.75 -18.27 -65.52
CA CYS A 5 -8.82 -18.49 -66.60
C CYS A 5 -9.62 -18.76 -67.89
N ARG A 6 -9.60 -17.82 -68.82
CA ARG A 6 -10.02 -18.06 -70.21
C ARG A 6 -8.83 -18.41 -71.08
N GLY A 7 -8.95 -19.49 -71.77
CA GLY A 7 -7.96 -20.06 -72.62
C GLY A 7 -7.78 -19.37 -73.98
N ALA A 8 -6.74 -19.74 -74.64
CA ALA A 8 -6.71 -19.88 -76.09
C ALA A 8 -5.42 -20.52 -76.56
N ARG A 9 -5.59 -21.58 -77.28
CA ARG A 9 -4.82 -22.06 -78.44
C ARG A 9 -3.31 -22.23 -78.36
N ALA A 10 -2.97 -23.42 -78.61
CA ALA A 10 -1.64 -23.89 -78.84
C ALA A 10 -0.88 -23.09 -79.88
N VAL A 11 0.38 -22.88 -79.64
CA VAL A 11 1.53 -23.06 -80.51
C VAL A 11 2.84 -22.84 -79.71
N ASN A 12 3.63 -23.87 -79.71
CA ASN A 12 5.09 -23.92 -79.57
C ASN A 12 5.89 -23.18 -78.47
N TYR A 13 6.51 -24.04 -77.68
CA TYR A 13 7.92 -24.06 -77.29
C TYR A 13 8.48 -22.93 -76.45
N SER A 14 8.86 -23.31 -75.23
CA SER A 14 9.94 -22.70 -74.43
C SER A 14 9.76 -21.28 -73.94
N GLU A 15 9.20 -21.19 -72.71
CA GLU A 15 9.82 -20.31 -71.72
C GLU A 15 9.36 -20.67 -70.32
N ARG A 16 10.34 -20.77 -69.45
CA ARG A 16 10.13 -21.06 -68.00
C ARG A 16 9.46 -19.86 -67.33
N GLY A 17 8.20 -19.96 -66.99
CA GLY A 17 7.53 -18.97 -66.18
C GLY A 17 8.09 -18.94 -64.75
N ARG A 18 8.84 -17.91 -64.43
CA ARG A 18 9.19 -17.59 -63.04
C ARG A 18 7.95 -17.02 -62.35
N CYS A 19 7.44 -17.74 -61.37
CA CYS A 19 6.46 -17.20 -60.44
C CYS A 19 7.13 -16.15 -59.54
N THR A 20 6.91 -14.86 -59.81
CA THR A 20 7.31 -13.79 -58.92
C THR A 20 6.26 -13.62 -57.86
N VAL A 21 6.57 -14.10 -56.66
CA VAL A 21 5.81 -13.77 -55.47
C VAL A 21 5.94 -12.31 -55.19
N ARG A 22 4.83 -11.58 -55.20
CA ARG A 22 4.80 -10.14 -54.96
C ARG A 22 5.34 -9.84 -53.57
N LYS A 23 6.41 -9.03 -53.50
CA LYS A 23 7.07 -8.56 -52.27
C LYS A 23 6.14 -7.84 -51.30
N SER A 24 4.94 -7.44 -51.72
CA SER A 24 3.96 -6.75 -50.90
C SER A 24 3.30 -7.58 -49.79
N THR A 25 3.21 -8.91 -49.99
CA THR A 25 2.57 -9.79 -49.01
C THR A 25 3.48 -10.12 -47.82
N LEU A 26 4.79 -10.09 -48.00
CA LEU A 26 5.76 -10.31 -46.94
C LEU A 26 5.91 -9.10 -46.01
N ILE A 27 5.75 -7.88 -46.55
CA ILE A 27 5.82 -6.65 -45.74
C ILE A 27 4.59 -6.54 -44.83
N SER A 28 3.40 -6.92 -45.30
CA SER A 28 2.16 -6.86 -44.53
C SER A 28 2.16 -7.84 -43.35
N VAL A 29 2.75 -9.01 -43.50
CA VAL A 29 2.85 -10.00 -42.41
C VAL A 29 3.87 -9.57 -41.36
N SER A 30 4.98 -8.96 -41.78
CA SER A 30 6.00 -8.47 -40.85
C SER A 30 5.51 -7.29 -40.02
N ILE A 31 4.67 -6.41 -40.56
CA ILE A 31 4.08 -5.27 -39.81
C ILE A 31 3.05 -5.75 -38.79
N LEU A 32 2.28 -6.79 -39.12
CA LEU A 32 1.31 -7.39 -38.18
C LEU A 32 1.99 -8.12 -37.01
N LEU A 33 3.14 -8.76 -37.25
CA LEU A 33 3.90 -9.39 -36.17
C LEU A 33 4.59 -8.37 -35.26
N SER A 34 5.08 -7.26 -35.79
CA SER A 34 5.70 -6.21 -35.00
C SER A 34 4.68 -5.39 -34.18
N ALA A 35 3.44 -5.25 -34.63
CA ALA A 35 2.37 -4.61 -33.87
C ALA A 35 1.90 -5.48 -32.69
N ALA A 36 1.94 -6.82 -32.81
CA ALA A 36 1.58 -7.73 -31.73
C ALA A 36 2.60 -7.78 -30.58
N VAL A 37 3.87 -7.45 -30.86
CA VAL A 37 4.94 -7.42 -29.83
C VAL A 37 4.89 -6.13 -29.02
N LEU A 38 4.35 -5.04 -29.55
CA LEU A 38 4.26 -3.73 -28.85
C LEU A 38 3.10 -3.63 -27.86
N THR A 39 2.20 -4.61 -27.83
CA THR A 39 1.10 -4.69 -26.84
C THR A 39 1.39 -5.65 -25.68
N ALA A 40 2.62 -6.13 -25.53
CA ALA A 40 3.06 -6.71 -24.27
C ALA A 40 3.07 -5.58 -23.25
N GLY A 41 1.88 -5.27 -22.70
CA GLY A 41 1.70 -4.30 -21.65
C GLY A 41 2.70 -4.62 -20.54
N VAL A 42 3.45 -3.63 -20.12
CA VAL A 42 4.25 -3.70 -18.91
C VAL A 42 3.25 -4.02 -17.81
N ALA A 43 3.16 -5.28 -17.40
CA ALA A 43 2.47 -5.64 -16.18
C ALA A 43 3.27 -4.96 -15.06
N ILE A 44 2.85 -3.78 -14.64
CA ILE A 44 3.36 -3.15 -13.43
C ILE A 44 2.92 -4.11 -12.34
N SER A 45 3.86 -4.88 -11.82
CA SER A 45 3.60 -5.71 -10.65
C SER A 45 3.20 -4.78 -9.53
N ALA A 46 2.00 -4.96 -8.98
CA ALA A 46 1.58 -4.21 -7.81
C ALA A 46 2.63 -4.38 -6.71
N GLN A 47 2.96 -3.30 -6.02
CA GLN A 47 3.90 -3.37 -4.91
C GLN A 47 3.38 -4.30 -3.83
N ASP A 48 4.18 -5.28 -3.41
CA ASP A 48 3.92 -5.92 -2.12
C ASP A 48 4.33 -4.97 -1.00
N LYS A 49 3.35 -4.29 -0.40
CA LYS A 49 3.57 -3.33 0.70
C LYS A 49 4.36 -3.92 1.87
N TYR A 50 4.34 -5.24 2.04
CA TYR A 50 5.07 -5.91 3.11
C TYR A 50 6.57 -6.04 2.84
N THR A 51 7.06 -5.62 1.69
CA THR A 51 8.50 -5.48 1.41
C THR A 51 9.04 -4.11 1.84
N VAL A 52 8.17 -3.15 2.11
CA VAL A 52 8.55 -1.79 2.52
C VAL A 52 9.03 -1.78 3.96
N LYS A 53 10.12 -1.07 4.23
CA LYS A 53 10.67 -0.91 5.57
C LYS A 53 11.36 0.45 5.72
N VAL A 54 11.28 1.01 6.91
CA VAL A 54 12.11 2.15 7.31
C VAL A 54 13.57 1.69 7.44
N THR A 55 14.51 2.47 6.94
CA THR A 55 15.93 2.17 7.09
C THR A 55 16.29 2.06 8.58
N ASN A 56 16.80 0.90 8.99
CA ASN A 56 17.09 0.59 10.40
C ASN A 56 15.89 0.70 11.35
N GLY A 57 14.66 0.73 10.84
CA GLY A 57 13.43 0.91 11.60
C GLY A 57 12.44 -0.24 11.45
N LEU A 58 11.16 0.07 11.60
CA LEU A 58 10.07 -0.88 11.46
C LEU A 58 9.89 -1.32 10.01
N ALA A 59 9.56 -2.59 9.83
CA ALA A 59 9.12 -3.10 8.54
C ALA A 59 7.58 -3.16 8.49
N PHE A 60 7.00 -2.82 7.36
CA PHE A 60 5.56 -2.94 7.13
C PHE A 60 5.06 -4.37 7.40
N SER A 61 5.90 -5.37 7.12
CA SER A 61 5.62 -6.79 7.36
C SER A 61 5.38 -7.14 8.84
N GLU A 62 5.91 -6.35 9.78
CA GLU A 62 5.69 -6.56 11.22
C GLU A 62 4.22 -6.37 11.62
N PHE A 63 3.44 -5.69 10.77
CA PHE A 63 2.04 -5.35 10.98
C PHE A 63 1.09 -6.10 10.04
N ARG A 64 1.54 -7.19 9.45
CA ARG A 64 0.74 -7.99 8.52
C ARG A 64 -0.63 -8.34 9.11
N GLY A 65 -1.69 -8.07 8.37
CA GLY A 65 -3.08 -8.32 8.77
C GLY A 65 -3.70 -7.21 9.62
N TYR A 66 -3.03 -6.06 9.77
CA TYR A 66 -3.54 -4.91 10.56
C TYR A 66 -4.92 -4.44 10.10
N GLU A 67 -5.26 -4.62 8.85
CA GLU A 67 -6.55 -4.23 8.27
C GLU A 67 -7.75 -4.97 8.91
N ARG A 68 -7.46 -6.07 9.60
CA ARG A 68 -8.46 -6.91 10.28
C ARG A 68 -8.47 -6.71 11.79
N TRP A 69 -7.61 -5.84 12.32
CA TRP A 69 -7.58 -5.59 13.75
C TRP A 69 -8.81 -4.81 14.20
N PRO A 70 -9.29 -5.06 15.43
CA PRO A 70 -10.38 -4.29 16.00
C PRO A 70 -10.08 -2.79 16.05
N VAL A 71 -11.10 -1.99 15.81
CA VAL A 71 -11.02 -0.53 15.97
C VAL A 71 -10.87 -0.19 17.44
N ILE A 72 -9.90 0.63 17.81
CA ILE A 72 -9.77 1.23 19.14
C ILE A 72 -10.55 2.54 19.18
N ALA A 73 -10.26 3.43 18.26
CA ALA A 73 -10.85 4.76 18.21
C ALA A 73 -10.92 5.30 16.77
N ILE A 74 -11.69 6.35 16.61
CA ILE A 74 -11.71 7.19 15.40
C ILE A 74 -11.30 8.58 15.83
N SER A 75 -10.53 9.27 15.02
CA SER A 75 -10.13 10.66 15.29
C SER A 75 -10.20 11.52 14.03
N GLU A 76 -10.38 12.81 14.22
CA GLU A 76 -10.23 13.83 13.20
C GLU A 76 -9.22 14.85 13.71
N ASN A 77 -8.17 15.06 12.97
CA ASN A 77 -7.13 16.03 13.31
C ASN A 77 -6.39 16.49 12.05
N GLY A 78 -6.02 17.77 12.00
CA GLY A 78 -5.26 18.32 10.89
C GLY A 78 -5.96 18.23 9.52
N GLY A 79 -7.30 18.13 9.51
CA GLY A 79 -8.07 17.98 8.29
C GLY A 79 -8.07 16.54 7.73
N GLN A 80 -7.68 15.57 8.53
CA GLN A 80 -7.69 14.15 8.17
C GLN A 80 -8.60 13.35 9.10
N ILE A 81 -9.25 12.33 8.58
CA ILE A 81 -9.98 11.33 9.36
C ILE A 81 -9.04 10.13 9.55
N ALA A 82 -8.98 9.63 10.77
CA ALA A 82 -8.19 8.44 11.07
C ALA A 82 -8.97 7.39 11.84
N VAL A 83 -8.69 6.12 11.56
CA VAL A 83 -9.06 4.99 12.39
C VAL A 83 -7.83 4.43 13.07
N ILE A 84 -7.95 4.13 14.35
CA ILE A 84 -6.90 3.51 15.15
C ILE A 84 -7.32 2.07 15.45
N LEU A 85 -6.47 1.13 15.04
CA LEU A 85 -6.68 -0.30 15.16
C LEU A 85 -5.67 -0.87 16.15
N GLY A 86 -6.03 -1.94 16.86
CA GLY A 86 -5.11 -2.65 17.75
C GLY A 86 -5.14 -4.15 17.53
N ASN A 87 -3.97 -4.78 17.62
CA ASN A 87 -3.87 -6.23 17.57
C ASN A 87 -4.49 -6.86 18.85
N PRO A 88 -4.70 -8.19 18.88
CA PRO A 88 -5.28 -8.84 20.05
C PRO A 88 -4.60 -8.50 21.38
N ALA A 89 -3.26 -8.50 21.42
CA ALA A 89 -2.53 -8.16 22.65
C ALA A 89 -2.82 -6.73 23.16
N MET A 90 -3.01 -5.78 22.25
CA MET A 90 -3.40 -4.41 22.57
C MET A 90 -4.82 -4.34 23.12
N ILE A 91 -5.76 -5.05 22.49
CA ILE A 91 -7.17 -5.06 22.91
C ILE A 91 -7.33 -5.75 24.26
N ASP A 92 -6.65 -6.88 24.48
CA ASP A 92 -6.68 -7.61 25.74
C ASP A 92 -6.15 -6.72 26.89
N ALA A 93 -5.05 -6.00 26.66
CA ALA A 93 -4.52 -5.07 27.64
C ALA A 93 -5.52 -3.96 28.00
N TYR A 94 -6.22 -3.38 27.02
CA TYR A 94 -7.28 -2.41 27.29
C TYR A 94 -8.42 -3.00 28.12
N ASN A 95 -8.84 -4.23 27.84
CA ASN A 95 -9.89 -4.91 28.59
C ASN A 95 -9.45 -5.19 30.05
N GLU A 96 -8.17 -5.31 30.30
CA GLU A 96 -7.57 -5.42 31.64
C GLU A 96 -7.37 -4.06 32.33
N GLY A 97 -7.75 -2.96 31.68
CA GLY A 97 -7.65 -1.60 32.21
C GLY A 97 -6.34 -0.87 31.98
N VAL A 98 -5.45 -1.42 31.14
CA VAL A 98 -4.21 -0.73 30.73
C VAL A 98 -4.58 0.42 29.78
N PRO A 99 -3.95 1.57 29.86
CA PRO A 99 -2.92 2.04 30.83
C PRO A 99 -3.53 2.70 32.07
N GLY A 100 -4.86 2.74 32.19
CA GLY A 100 -5.57 3.43 33.28
C GLY A 100 -5.27 2.86 34.67
N ASN A 101 -4.87 1.59 34.75
CA ASN A 101 -4.45 0.91 35.97
C ASN A 101 -2.96 1.10 36.33
N GLY A 102 -2.24 1.96 35.57
CA GLY A 102 -0.82 2.26 35.78
C GLY A 102 0.15 1.19 35.26
N ARG A 103 -0.35 0.09 34.65
CA ARG A 103 0.49 -0.91 34.02
C ARG A 103 0.85 -0.50 32.59
N PRO A 104 2.05 -0.86 32.10
CA PRO A 104 2.39 -0.67 30.68
C PRO A 104 1.68 -1.74 29.82
N PHE A 105 1.55 -1.43 28.53
CA PHE A 105 1.15 -2.43 27.54
C PHE A 105 2.20 -3.55 27.43
N PRO A 106 1.78 -4.80 27.18
CA PRO A 106 2.70 -5.91 27.03
C PRO A 106 3.52 -5.83 25.75
N ASP A 107 4.71 -6.42 25.76
CA ASP A 107 5.47 -6.63 24.54
C ASP A 107 4.64 -7.38 23.49
N GLY A 108 4.73 -6.97 22.25
CA GLY A 108 3.90 -7.47 21.17
C GLY A 108 2.57 -6.73 20.97
N ALA A 109 2.20 -5.79 21.84
CA ALA A 109 1.08 -4.88 21.59
C ALA A 109 1.39 -4.01 20.37
N LYS A 110 0.44 -3.89 19.44
CA LYS A 110 0.61 -3.14 18.19
C LYS A 110 -0.60 -2.30 17.87
N MET A 111 -0.35 -1.15 17.28
CA MET A 111 -1.39 -0.24 16.78
C MET A 111 -1.09 0.14 15.33
N ALA A 112 -2.16 0.35 14.57
CA ALA A 112 -2.12 0.95 13.26
C ALA A 112 -3.09 2.14 13.24
N LYS A 113 -2.63 3.29 12.78
CA LYS A 113 -3.46 4.47 12.56
C LYS A 113 -3.48 4.78 11.09
N ILE A 114 -4.62 4.58 10.44
CA ILE A 114 -4.80 4.81 9.02
C ILE A 114 -5.45 6.16 8.83
N HIS A 115 -4.85 7.02 8.02
CA HIS A 115 -5.36 8.35 7.72
C HIS A 115 -5.94 8.42 6.30
N TRP A 116 -7.03 9.20 6.18
CA TRP A 116 -7.67 9.53 4.91
C TRP A 116 -7.94 11.02 4.80
N ASN A 117 -7.83 11.53 3.58
CA ASN A 117 -8.42 12.80 3.25
C ASN A 117 -9.94 12.70 3.36
N PRO A 118 -10.61 13.66 4.01
CA PRO A 118 -12.05 13.61 4.18
C PRO A 118 -12.77 13.85 2.85
N LYS A 119 -13.92 13.19 2.68
CA LYS A 119 -14.81 13.37 1.53
C LYS A 119 -16.24 13.57 2.00
N LYS A 120 -16.97 14.49 1.38
CA LYS A 120 -18.43 14.61 1.57
C LYS A 120 -19.16 13.53 0.77
N GLN A 121 -20.07 12.83 1.41
CA GLN A 121 -20.95 11.86 0.78
C GLN A 121 -22.27 12.56 0.41
N GLU A 122 -22.29 13.21 -0.73
CA GLU A 122 -23.38 14.10 -1.15
C GLU A 122 -24.72 13.38 -1.38
N THR A 123 -24.66 12.08 -1.70
CA THR A 123 -25.86 11.26 -1.95
C THR A 123 -26.59 10.83 -0.68
N TYR A 124 -25.98 10.99 0.49
CA TYR A 124 -26.59 10.63 1.77
C TYR A 124 -27.28 11.83 2.42
N PRO A 125 -28.46 11.63 3.04
CA PRO A 125 -29.08 12.65 3.87
C PRO A 125 -28.10 13.18 4.93
N GLY A 126 -27.99 14.51 5.05
CA GLY A 126 -27.07 15.15 5.98
C GLY A 126 -25.61 15.22 5.49
N GLN A 127 -25.31 14.68 4.33
CA GLN A 127 -24.00 14.78 3.68
C GLN A 127 -22.83 14.51 4.63
N PRO A 128 -22.75 13.31 5.24
CA PRO A 128 -21.70 13.02 6.21
C PRO A 128 -20.32 13.14 5.59
N THR A 129 -19.35 13.46 6.44
CA THR A 129 -17.94 13.37 6.08
C THR A 129 -17.48 11.94 6.27
N VAL A 130 -16.89 11.36 5.24
CA VAL A 130 -16.43 9.97 5.21
C VAL A 130 -14.96 9.89 4.79
N PRO A 131 -14.25 8.78 5.07
CA PRO A 131 -12.94 8.53 4.51
C PRO A 131 -12.96 8.62 2.98
N GLY A 132 -12.06 9.40 2.42
CA GLY A 132 -11.81 9.50 0.98
C GLY A 132 -10.54 8.74 0.59
N THR A 133 -9.62 9.41 -0.11
CA THR A 133 -8.34 8.82 -0.49
C THR A 133 -7.47 8.59 0.73
N GLN A 134 -6.88 7.41 0.85
CA GLN A 134 -5.90 7.11 1.88
C GLN A 134 -4.69 8.05 1.73
N HIS A 135 -4.16 8.50 2.85
CA HIS A 135 -3.01 9.40 2.91
C HIS A 135 -1.76 8.64 3.39
N ASP A 136 -1.85 7.98 4.54
CA ASP A 136 -0.75 7.24 5.15
C ASP A 136 -1.25 6.17 6.12
N VAL A 137 -0.31 5.44 6.70
CA VAL A 137 -0.51 4.61 7.88
C VAL A 137 0.66 4.76 8.84
N ASP A 138 0.34 5.05 10.09
CA ASP A 138 1.29 5.09 11.19
C ASP A 138 1.20 3.81 12.02
N PHE A 139 2.34 3.28 12.41
CA PHE A 139 2.42 2.09 13.24
C PHE A 139 3.14 2.37 14.56
N MET A 140 2.67 1.67 15.61
CA MET A 140 3.37 1.54 16.89
C MET A 140 3.50 0.07 17.26
N VAL A 141 4.63 -0.29 17.85
CA VAL A 141 4.85 -1.63 18.41
C VAL A 141 5.56 -1.55 19.75
N LYS A 142 5.07 -2.29 20.73
CA LYS A 142 5.73 -2.47 22.03
C LYS A 142 6.74 -3.60 21.93
N ASP A 143 7.99 -3.27 22.20
CA ASP A 143 9.10 -4.21 22.38
C ASP A 143 10.10 -3.56 23.33
N SER A 144 10.03 -3.96 24.61
CA SER A 144 10.80 -3.36 25.70
C SER A 144 12.31 -3.56 25.56
N LYS A 145 12.73 -4.57 24.80
CA LYS A 145 14.14 -4.85 24.55
C LYS A 145 14.69 -4.07 23.37
N ARG A 146 13.92 -4.04 22.27
CA ARG A 146 14.32 -3.37 21.05
C ARG A 146 14.29 -1.84 21.18
N PHE A 147 13.35 -1.32 21.97
CA PHE A 147 13.07 0.11 22.10
C PHE A 147 13.20 0.62 23.55
N ALA A 148 14.20 0.13 24.28
CA ALA A 148 14.39 0.41 25.71
C ALA A 148 14.51 1.91 26.02
N ASP A 149 15.12 2.69 25.16
CA ASP A 149 15.34 4.14 25.31
C ASP A 149 14.17 5.03 24.85
N SER A 150 13.11 4.41 24.31
CA SER A 150 11.87 5.09 23.91
C SER A 150 10.64 4.56 24.66
N GLY A 151 10.80 4.12 25.90
CA GLY A 151 9.72 3.57 26.72
C GLY A 151 9.23 2.20 26.25
N GLY A 152 10.05 1.50 25.48
CA GLY A 152 9.70 0.21 24.89
C GLY A 152 8.83 0.30 23.61
N TRP A 153 8.62 1.48 23.06
CA TRP A 153 7.81 1.68 21.86
C TRP A 153 8.65 2.06 20.66
N GLY A 154 8.36 1.42 19.50
CA GLY A 154 8.82 1.83 18.18
C GLY A 154 7.68 2.44 17.37
N TRP A 155 8.01 3.42 16.54
CA TRP A 155 7.08 4.10 15.63
C TRP A 155 7.59 4.02 14.20
N GLY A 156 6.68 4.00 13.24
CA GLY A 156 7.00 4.10 11.83
C GLY A 156 5.80 4.61 11.05
N ALA A 157 6.02 5.55 10.15
CA ALA A 157 5.01 6.08 9.24
C ALA A 157 5.31 5.63 7.81
N PHE A 158 4.24 5.36 7.06
CA PHE A 158 4.31 4.95 5.66
C PHE A 158 3.30 5.76 4.85
N GLU A 159 3.80 6.60 3.96
CA GLU A 159 2.98 7.37 3.03
C GLU A 159 2.40 6.49 1.94
N TYR A 160 1.19 6.78 1.51
CA TYR A 160 0.52 6.09 0.42
C TYR A 160 0.38 7.00 -0.79
N ASP A 161 0.85 6.54 -1.94
CA ASP A 161 0.62 7.18 -3.22
C ASP A 161 -0.56 6.51 -3.95
N PRO A 162 -1.71 7.21 -4.07
CA PRO A 162 -2.89 6.66 -4.73
C PRO A 162 -2.75 6.55 -6.26
N VAL A 163 -1.76 7.19 -6.85
CA VAL A 163 -1.53 7.14 -8.31
C VAL A 163 -0.84 5.84 -8.69
N SER A 164 0.17 5.46 -7.93
CA SER A 164 0.93 4.23 -8.16
C SER A 164 0.44 3.04 -7.33
N ASP A 165 -0.50 3.25 -6.40
CA ASP A 165 -0.96 2.25 -5.44
C ASP A 165 0.21 1.64 -4.64
N THR A 166 1.08 2.51 -4.11
CA THR A 166 2.29 2.10 -3.41
C THR A 166 2.46 2.79 -2.08
N PHE A 167 3.19 2.12 -1.17
CA PHE A 167 3.64 2.71 0.08
C PHE A 167 5.13 3.01 0.03
N SER A 168 5.54 4.08 0.71
CA SER A 168 6.93 4.43 0.93
C SER A 168 7.16 4.83 2.39
N PRO A 169 8.37 4.66 2.94
CA PRO A 169 8.66 5.12 4.28
C PRO A 169 8.57 6.64 4.37
N ALA A 170 7.75 7.16 5.29
CA ALA A 170 7.72 8.57 5.67
C ALA A 170 8.64 8.85 6.85
N THR A 171 8.85 7.84 7.71
CA THR A 171 9.79 7.89 8.82
C THR A 171 11.17 7.43 8.35
N GLU A 172 12.15 8.29 8.54
CA GLU A 172 13.56 7.91 8.40
C GLU A 172 14.18 7.83 9.80
N ALA A 173 14.51 6.62 10.24
CA ALA A 173 15.21 6.41 11.49
C ALA A 173 16.67 6.86 11.35
N ALA A 174 16.92 8.16 11.54
CA ALA A 174 18.25 8.74 11.40
C ALA A 174 19.20 8.28 12.49
N ASN A 175 18.70 8.01 13.70
CA ASN A 175 19.47 7.60 14.86
C ASN A 175 18.77 6.49 15.64
N PRO A 176 19.52 5.64 16.33
CA PRO A 176 18.95 4.69 17.27
C PRO A 176 18.14 5.40 18.39
N PRO A 177 17.12 4.75 18.89
CA PRO A 177 16.69 3.43 18.54
C PRO A 177 15.93 3.41 17.20
N GLN A 178 16.12 2.33 16.48
CA GLN A 178 15.48 2.10 15.20
C GLN A 178 13.95 2.00 15.35
N GLY A 179 13.22 2.56 14.38
CA GLY A 179 11.77 2.69 14.48
C GLY A 179 11.35 3.78 15.46
N HIS A 180 12.29 4.62 15.83
CA HIS A 180 12.11 5.75 16.70
C HIS A 180 11.99 7.01 15.86
N ASP A 181 10.77 7.42 15.59
CA ASP A 181 10.50 8.70 14.96
C ASP A 181 10.57 9.81 15.98
N ALA A 182 11.74 10.45 16.08
CA ALA A 182 11.98 11.52 17.02
C ALA A 182 11.11 12.76 16.79
N LYS A 183 10.58 12.95 15.58
CA LYS A 183 9.77 14.13 15.23
C LYS A 183 8.28 13.89 15.43
N CYS A 184 7.76 12.79 14.93
CA CYS A 184 6.33 12.50 14.93
C CYS A 184 5.93 11.48 16.00
N GLY A 185 6.67 10.38 16.09
CA GLY A 185 6.36 9.31 17.04
C GLY A 185 6.77 9.64 18.47
N PHE A 186 8.02 9.44 18.81
CA PHE A 186 8.49 9.56 20.19
C PHE A 186 8.27 10.95 20.79
N ALA A 187 8.63 12.02 20.08
CA ALA A 187 8.50 13.38 20.61
C ALA A 187 7.04 13.73 20.97
N CYS A 188 6.10 13.38 20.10
CA CYS A 188 4.68 13.63 20.37
C CYS A 188 4.15 12.71 21.47
N HIS A 189 4.46 11.41 21.45
CA HIS A 189 3.92 10.43 22.38
C HIS A 189 4.53 10.53 23.79
N THR A 190 5.70 11.16 23.94
CA THR A 190 6.29 11.47 25.25
C THR A 190 5.37 12.36 26.12
N ILE A 191 4.49 13.16 25.53
CA ILE A 191 3.52 14.00 26.25
C ILE A 191 2.60 13.14 27.15
N VAL A 192 2.31 11.89 26.73
CA VAL A 192 1.47 10.92 27.45
C VAL A 192 2.27 9.73 27.98
N LYS A 193 3.52 9.94 28.35
CA LYS A 193 4.37 8.85 28.92
C LYS A 193 3.77 8.19 30.16
N ASN A 194 2.97 8.93 30.94
CA ASN A 194 2.24 8.42 32.10
C ASN A 194 1.10 7.46 31.71
N ARG A 195 0.74 7.41 30.44
CA ARG A 195 -0.22 6.45 29.86
C ARG A 195 0.49 5.45 28.94
N ASP A 196 1.72 5.12 29.28
CA ASP A 196 2.59 4.29 28.46
C ASP A 196 2.66 4.72 26.98
N TYR A 197 2.77 6.04 26.74
CA TYR A 197 2.90 6.66 25.39
C TYR A 197 1.68 6.49 24.48
N VAL A 198 0.49 6.15 25.01
CA VAL A 198 -0.71 5.91 24.22
C VAL A 198 -1.78 6.96 24.48
N PHE A 199 -2.14 7.75 23.46
CA PHE A 199 -3.16 8.79 23.55
C PHE A 199 -4.58 8.26 23.67
N THR A 200 -4.86 7.18 22.98
CA THR A 200 -6.22 6.66 22.77
C THR A 200 -6.77 5.94 23.99
N GLU A 201 -8.07 6.02 24.13
CA GLU A 201 -8.86 5.23 25.07
C GLU A 201 -9.70 4.22 24.30
N TYR A 202 -9.88 3.03 24.89
CA TYR A 202 -10.77 2.01 24.33
C TYR A 202 -12.17 2.24 24.91
N GLY A 203 -13.07 2.78 24.06
CA GLY A 203 -14.43 3.10 24.48
C GLY A 203 -15.27 1.87 24.81
N LYS A 204 -16.29 2.06 25.64
CA LYS A 204 -17.31 0.99 25.84
C LYS A 204 -18.01 0.63 24.52
N ARG A 205 -18.28 -0.66 24.37
CA ARG A 205 -18.97 -1.23 23.21
C ARG A 205 -20.08 -2.16 23.66
#